data_ccbc974b99f59d0af31d092662032a91
#
_entry.id   ccbc974b99f59d0af31d092662032a91
#
_cell.length_a   1.000
_cell.length_b   1.000
_cell.length_c   1.000
_cell.angle_alpha   90.00
_cell.angle_beta   90.00
_cell.angle_gamma   90.00
#
_symmetry.space_group_name_H-M   'P 1'
#
loop_
_entity.id
_entity.type
_entity.pdbx_description
1 polymer ?
#
loop_
_entity_poly.entity_id
_entity_poly.type
_entity_poly.pdbx_seq_one_letter_code
_entity_poly.pdbx_strand_id
1 'polypeptide(L)'
;YPNEKYDIPQNPNELEYRIMNSKEQQIKRYDFFISHSSMDSRYVQELILFENKKSKNVFCDWINDADYLKRKLVCNATLKVIEARLEQSDAIIFVDSPNSRNSIWCKYELNYFSELNRPIYCIKVENIESRNWDAFYKMKDKWYYDLDYKKYSLV
;
A
#
# COMPACT_ATOMS: atom_id res chain seq x y z
N TYR A 1 -0.37 10.17 15.17
CA TYR A 1 -1.15 9.30 14.29
C TYR A 1 -0.51 7.93 14.19
N PRO A 2 -1.31 6.87 13.97
CA PRO A 2 -0.80 5.50 13.95
C PRO A 2 0.32 5.27 12.95
N ASN A 3 0.30 5.98 11.83
CA ASN A 3 1.24 5.75 10.72
C ASN A 3 2.65 6.27 10.97
N GLU A 4 2.86 7.13 11.94
CA GLU A 4 4.20 7.69 12.22
C GLU A 4 5.21 6.64 12.68
N LYS A 5 4.72 5.48 13.10
CA LYS A 5 5.56 4.40 13.64
C LYS A 5 6.00 3.37 12.60
N TYR A 6 5.58 3.53 11.35
CA TYR A 6 5.76 2.49 10.34
C TYR A 6 6.66 2.94 9.20
N ASP A 7 7.89 3.25 9.53
CA ASP A 7 8.92 3.45 8.54
C ASP A 7 9.51 2.10 8.13
N ILE A 8 9.70 1.91 6.83
CA ILE A 8 10.43 0.76 6.32
C ILE A 8 11.89 1.15 6.23
N PRO A 9 12.77 0.49 7.01
CA PRO A 9 14.18 0.85 7.01
C PRO A 9 14.83 0.70 5.64
N GLN A 10 15.78 1.58 5.35
CA GLN A 10 16.57 1.50 4.12
C GLN A 10 17.64 0.42 4.20
N ASN A 11 18.02 0.03 5.41
CA ASN A 11 19.06 -0.95 5.65
C ASN A 11 18.45 -2.36 5.68
N PRO A 12 18.92 -3.30 4.83
CA PRO A 12 18.40 -4.67 4.83
C PRO A 12 18.52 -5.37 6.18
N ASN A 13 19.60 -5.12 6.94
CA ASN A 13 19.78 -5.72 8.25
C ASN A 13 18.71 -5.27 9.25
N GLU A 14 18.29 -4.01 9.18
CA GLU A 14 17.20 -3.50 9.99
C GLU A 14 15.87 -4.15 9.61
N LEU A 15 15.65 -4.38 8.32
CA LEU A 15 14.45 -5.06 7.85
C LEU A 15 14.39 -6.49 8.36
N GLU A 16 15.49 -7.23 8.30
CA GLU A 16 15.57 -8.59 8.80
C GLU A 16 15.32 -8.63 10.30
N TYR A 17 15.94 -7.72 11.04
CA TYR A 17 15.74 -7.60 12.48
C TYR A 17 14.26 -7.34 12.81
N ARG A 18 13.62 -6.44 12.08
CA ARG A 18 12.20 -6.14 12.26
C ARG A 18 11.31 -7.34 11.97
N ILE A 19 11.64 -8.13 10.96
CA ILE A 19 10.89 -9.36 10.65
C ILE A 19 10.99 -10.34 11.83
N MET A 20 12.19 -10.53 12.36
CA MET A 20 12.42 -11.42 13.49
C MET A 20 11.71 -10.96 14.76
N ASN A 21 11.64 -9.65 14.99
CA ASN A 21 10.97 -9.07 16.14
C ASN A 21 9.49 -8.77 15.89
N SER A 22 8.97 -9.13 14.74
CA SER A 22 7.62 -8.75 14.33
C SER A 22 6.51 -9.56 15.00
N LYS A 23 6.82 -10.53 15.84
CA LYS A 23 5.79 -11.33 16.53
C LYS A 23 4.80 -10.48 17.29
N GLU A 24 5.25 -9.41 17.94
CA GLU A 24 4.37 -8.45 18.62
C GLU A 24 3.53 -7.65 17.65
N GLN A 25 4.03 -7.43 16.45
CA GLN A 25 3.30 -6.66 15.42
C GLN A 25 2.35 -7.52 14.60
N GLN A 26 2.48 -8.85 14.66
CA GLN A 26 1.58 -9.78 13.96
C GLN A 26 0.15 -9.72 14.49
N ILE A 27 -0.06 -9.25 15.70
CA ILE A 27 -1.39 -9.08 16.28
C ILE A 27 -2.02 -7.74 15.93
N LYS A 28 -1.26 -6.80 15.34
CA LYS A 28 -1.80 -5.53 14.89
C LYS A 28 -2.56 -5.71 13.59
N ARG A 29 -3.74 -5.12 13.54
CA ARG A 29 -4.51 -5.06 12.31
C ARG A 29 -4.62 -3.62 11.86
N TYR A 30 -4.54 -3.46 10.54
CA TYR A 30 -4.82 -2.18 9.90
C TYR A 30 -6.17 -2.26 9.23
N ASP A 31 -6.93 -1.18 9.30
CA ASP A 31 -8.18 -1.10 8.55
C ASP A 31 -7.87 -1.06 7.06
N PHE A 32 -6.85 -0.29 6.68
CA PHE A 32 -6.48 -0.11 5.28
C PHE A 32 -4.97 -0.13 5.09
N PHE A 33 -4.56 -0.73 3.98
CA PHE A 33 -3.24 -0.54 3.40
C PHE A 33 -3.40 0.44 2.25
N ILE A 34 -2.58 1.49 2.20
CA ILE A 34 -2.66 2.49 1.13
C ILE A 34 -1.59 2.21 0.09
N SER A 35 -2.05 1.82 -1.10
CA SER A 35 -1.18 1.61 -2.26
C SER A 35 -1.15 2.87 -3.10
N HIS A 36 0.03 3.45 -3.30
CA HIS A 36 0.17 4.72 -3.98
C HIS A 36 1.56 4.89 -4.59
N SER A 37 1.69 5.83 -5.51
CA SER A 37 2.99 6.29 -5.98
C SER A 37 3.57 7.32 -5.00
N SER A 38 4.88 7.25 -4.76
CA SER A 38 5.57 8.25 -3.92
C SER A 38 5.41 9.68 -4.45
N MET A 39 5.16 9.86 -5.74
CA MET A 39 4.92 11.17 -6.34
C MET A 39 3.60 11.79 -5.94
N ASP A 40 2.68 11.01 -5.37
CA ASP A 40 1.36 11.46 -4.91
C ASP A 40 1.29 11.63 -3.39
N SER A 41 2.43 11.71 -2.74
CA SER A 41 2.51 11.72 -1.27
C SER A 41 1.66 12.78 -0.59
N ARG A 42 1.53 13.97 -1.19
CA ARG A 42 0.70 15.04 -0.61
C ARG A 42 -0.77 14.67 -0.52
N TYR A 43 -1.30 13.96 -1.52
CA TYR A 43 -2.67 13.48 -1.51
C TYR A 43 -2.85 12.36 -0.50
N VAL A 44 -1.86 11.50 -0.41
CA VAL A 44 -1.89 10.38 0.52
C VAL A 44 -1.91 10.88 1.96
N GLN A 45 -1.18 11.93 2.28
CA GLN A 45 -1.20 12.52 3.61
C GLN A 45 -2.60 13.03 3.98
N GLU A 46 -3.32 13.64 3.05
CA GLU A 46 -4.71 14.06 3.28
C GLU A 46 -5.63 12.87 3.50
N LEU A 47 -5.46 11.81 2.72
CA LEU A 47 -6.21 10.58 2.89
C LEU A 47 -5.97 9.95 4.26
N ILE A 48 -4.71 9.89 4.70
CA ILE A 48 -4.36 9.38 6.02
C ILE A 48 -5.07 10.18 7.12
N LEU A 49 -5.05 11.50 7.02
CA LEU A 49 -5.71 12.36 8.00
C LEU A 49 -7.22 12.11 8.02
N PHE A 50 -7.83 11.97 6.86
CA PHE A 50 -9.26 11.68 6.75
C PHE A 50 -9.61 10.37 7.45
N GLU A 51 -8.88 9.30 7.17
CA GLU A 51 -9.13 7.99 7.77
C GLU A 51 -8.83 7.97 9.27
N ASN A 52 -7.75 8.61 9.69
CA ASN A 52 -7.40 8.69 11.11
C ASN A 52 -8.44 9.45 11.92
N LYS A 53 -9.09 10.45 11.35
CA LYS A 53 -10.20 11.16 12.01
C LYS A 53 -11.40 10.26 12.26
N LYS A 54 -11.56 9.22 11.46
CA LYS A 54 -12.61 8.21 11.64
C LYS A 54 -12.14 7.06 12.54
N SER A 55 -11.02 7.23 13.22
CA SER A 55 -10.39 6.21 14.06
C SER A 55 -9.96 4.96 13.30
N LYS A 56 -9.66 5.09 12.00
CA LYS A 56 -9.13 4.01 11.17
C LYS A 56 -7.61 4.02 11.20
N ASN A 57 -7.03 2.84 11.40
CA ASN A 57 -5.59 2.63 11.29
C ASN A 57 -5.25 2.32 9.85
N VAL A 58 -4.26 3.02 9.30
CA VAL A 58 -3.81 2.77 7.94
C VAL A 58 -2.31 2.50 7.92
N PHE A 59 -1.89 1.67 7.01
CA PHE A 59 -0.48 1.46 6.71
C PHE A 59 -0.16 2.05 5.35
N CYS A 60 0.92 2.80 5.28
CA CYS A 60 1.37 3.42 4.05
C CYS A 60 2.87 3.17 3.89
N ASP A 61 3.25 2.64 2.74
CA ASP A 61 4.64 2.41 2.40
C ASP A 61 5.12 3.52 1.47
N TRP A 62 6.17 4.25 1.89
CA TRP A 62 6.71 5.39 1.16
C TRP A 62 7.85 5.01 0.19
N ILE A 63 8.05 3.72 -0.05
CA ILE A 63 9.08 3.25 -0.98
C ILE A 63 8.69 3.62 -2.41
N ASN A 64 9.61 4.22 -3.15
CA ASN A 64 9.41 4.49 -4.57
C ASN A 64 9.85 3.31 -5.44
N ASP A 65 9.47 3.31 -6.72
CA ASP A 65 9.75 2.20 -7.63
C ASP A 65 11.25 1.93 -7.81
N ALA A 66 12.07 2.98 -7.82
CA ALA A 66 13.52 2.83 -7.95
C ALA A 66 14.10 2.09 -6.72
N ASP A 67 13.67 2.48 -5.53
CA ASP A 67 14.08 1.80 -4.30
C ASP A 67 13.57 0.37 -4.24
N TYR A 68 12.36 0.11 -4.72
CA TYR A 68 11.81 -1.23 -4.79
C TYR A 68 12.69 -2.15 -5.64
N LEU A 69 13.00 -1.73 -6.86
CA LEU A 69 13.82 -2.53 -7.76
C LEU A 69 15.21 -2.80 -7.18
N LYS A 70 15.81 -1.79 -6.58
CA LYS A 70 17.13 -1.92 -5.95
C LYS A 70 17.09 -2.92 -4.79
N ARG A 71 16.09 -2.84 -3.93
CA ARG A 71 15.97 -3.73 -2.77
C ARG A 71 15.61 -5.15 -3.16
N LYS A 72 14.81 -5.34 -4.19
CA LYS A 72 14.48 -6.67 -4.69
C LYS A 72 15.72 -7.41 -5.15
N LEU A 73 16.67 -6.70 -5.77
CA LEU A 73 17.94 -7.29 -6.21
C LEU A 73 18.88 -7.63 -5.06
N VAL A 74 18.78 -6.88 -3.94
CA VAL A 74 19.70 -7.02 -2.80
C VAL A 74 19.12 -7.92 -1.70
N CYS A 75 17.81 -7.85 -1.45
CA CYS A 75 17.22 -8.52 -0.27
C CYS A 75 15.71 -8.69 -0.42
N ASN A 76 15.23 -9.91 -0.11
CA ASN A 76 13.80 -10.22 -0.09
C ASN A 76 13.10 -9.75 1.18
N ALA A 77 13.83 -9.24 2.16
CA ALA A 77 13.26 -8.84 3.44
C ALA A 77 12.23 -7.72 3.30
N THR A 78 12.45 -6.78 2.37
CA THR A 78 11.50 -5.70 2.10
C THR A 78 10.15 -6.26 1.65
N LEU A 79 10.17 -7.21 0.71
CA LEU A 79 8.95 -7.84 0.21
C LEU A 79 8.20 -8.55 1.31
N LYS A 80 8.91 -9.28 2.17
CA LYS A 80 8.29 -10.01 3.28
C LYS A 80 7.61 -9.07 4.27
N VAL A 81 8.22 -7.92 4.56
CA VAL A 81 7.61 -6.92 5.44
C VAL A 81 6.32 -6.38 4.82
N ILE A 82 6.35 -6.04 3.53
CA ILE A 82 5.17 -5.51 2.85
C ILE A 82 4.07 -6.55 2.75
N GLU A 83 4.40 -7.79 2.43
CA GLU A 83 3.43 -8.88 2.40
C GLU A 83 2.78 -9.08 3.76
N ALA A 84 3.57 -9.02 4.83
CA ALA A 84 3.03 -9.12 6.19
C ALA A 84 2.06 -7.96 6.50
N ARG A 85 2.38 -6.74 6.08
CA ARG A 85 1.50 -5.59 6.29
C ARG A 85 0.22 -5.68 5.46
N LEU A 86 0.30 -6.21 4.24
CA LEU A 86 -0.87 -6.48 3.42
C LEU A 86 -1.77 -7.52 4.09
N GLU A 87 -1.20 -8.60 4.59
CA GLU A 87 -1.95 -9.65 5.29
C GLU A 87 -2.60 -9.15 6.59
N GLN A 88 -2.00 -8.16 7.25
CA GLN A 88 -2.54 -7.54 8.45
C GLN A 88 -3.64 -6.51 8.17
N SER A 89 -3.91 -6.20 6.90
CA SER A 89 -4.86 -5.16 6.52
C SER A 89 -6.20 -5.77 6.11
N ASP A 90 -7.29 -5.16 6.57
CA ASP A 90 -8.64 -5.62 6.24
C ASP A 90 -9.02 -5.30 4.80
N ALA A 91 -8.50 -4.21 4.27
CA ALA A 91 -8.72 -3.77 2.89
C ALA A 91 -7.52 -2.99 2.38
N ILE A 92 -7.45 -2.81 1.07
CA ILE A 92 -6.45 -1.95 0.43
C ILE A 92 -7.17 -0.79 -0.23
N ILE A 93 -6.57 0.40 -0.15
CA ILE A 93 -7.02 1.58 -0.90
C ILE A 93 -5.97 1.89 -1.94
N PHE A 94 -6.35 1.81 -3.20
CA PHE A 94 -5.51 2.23 -4.30
C PHE A 94 -5.76 3.72 -4.57
N VAL A 95 -4.69 4.52 -4.48
CA VAL A 95 -4.74 5.95 -4.81
C VAL A 95 -4.45 6.07 -6.30
N ASP A 96 -5.50 6.29 -7.08
CA ASP A 96 -5.47 6.22 -8.54
C ASP A 96 -4.96 7.53 -9.14
N SER A 97 -3.85 7.45 -9.85
CA SER A 97 -3.25 8.56 -10.61
C SER A 97 -2.49 7.98 -11.80
N PRO A 98 -2.09 8.81 -12.76
CA PRO A 98 -1.19 8.35 -13.81
C PRO A 98 0.11 7.76 -13.24
N ASN A 99 0.60 8.30 -12.13
CA ASN A 99 1.81 7.81 -11.49
C ASN A 99 1.62 6.41 -10.91
N SER A 100 0.56 6.20 -10.14
CA SER A 100 0.31 4.90 -9.50
C SER A 100 -0.05 3.81 -10.52
N ARG A 101 -0.72 4.18 -11.60
CA ARG A 101 -1.04 3.23 -12.69
C ARG A 101 0.20 2.71 -13.40
N ASN A 102 1.30 3.46 -13.36
CA ASN A 102 2.58 3.05 -13.94
C ASN A 102 3.54 2.48 -12.90
N SER A 103 3.15 2.46 -11.63
CA SER A 103 4.02 1.99 -10.55
C SER A 103 4.08 0.46 -10.50
N ILE A 104 5.29 -0.08 -10.63
CA ILE A 104 5.53 -1.51 -10.45
C ILE A 104 5.19 -1.92 -9.02
N TRP A 105 5.48 -1.05 -8.06
CA TRP A 105 5.23 -1.30 -6.65
C TRP A 105 3.73 -1.45 -6.36
N CYS A 106 2.92 -0.54 -6.88
CA CYS A 106 1.46 -0.62 -6.73
C CYS A 106 0.90 -1.90 -7.36
N LYS A 107 1.39 -2.26 -8.54
CA LYS A 107 0.96 -3.50 -9.20
C LYS A 107 1.25 -4.73 -8.37
N TYR A 108 2.44 -4.77 -7.76
CA TYR A 108 2.83 -5.86 -6.87
C TYR A 108 1.88 -5.94 -5.67
N GLU A 109 1.62 -4.82 -5.03
CA GLU A 109 0.76 -4.77 -3.86
C GLU A 109 -0.67 -5.21 -4.17
N LEU A 110 -1.24 -4.69 -5.25
CA LEU A 110 -2.59 -5.05 -5.67
C LEU A 110 -2.69 -6.51 -6.06
N ASN A 111 -1.70 -7.01 -6.80
CA ASN A 111 -1.67 -8.42 -7.21
C ASN A 111 -1.60 -9.35 -6.00
N TYR A 112 -0.73 -9.05 -5.06
CA TYR A 112 -0.62 -9.82 -3.83
C TYR A 112 -1.91 -9.78 -3.02
N PHE A 113 -2.47 -8.58 -2.83
CA PHE A 113 -3.67 -8.40 -2.02
C PHE A 113 -4.89 -9.06 -2.65
N SER A 114 -4.98 -9.10 -3.97
CA SER A 114 -6.11 -9.75 -4.66
C SER A 114 -6.23 -11.23 -4.34
N GLU A 115 -5.12 -11.89 -4.01
CA GLU A 115 -5.13 -13.30 -3.62
C GLU A 115 -5.67 -13.53 -2.21
N LEU A 116 -5.80 -12.47 -1.40
CA LEU A 116 -6.31 -12.57 -0.04
C LEU A 116 -7.84 -12.55 0.04
N ASN A 117 -8.51 -12.30 -1.06
CA ASN A 117 -9.99 -12.22 -1.14
C ASN A 117 -10.59 -11.18 -0.19
N ARG A 118 -9.92 -10.05 -0.05
CA ARG A 118 -10.35 -8.92 0.77
C ARG A 118 -10.66 -7.72 -0.13
N PRO A 119 -11.47 -6.75 0.36
CA PRO A 119 -11.89 -5.62 -0.46
C PRO A 119 -10.75 -4.76 -0.97
N ILE A 120 -10.85 -4.36 -2.23
CA ILE A 120 -9.95 -3.40 -2.86
C ILE A 120 -10.77 -2.15 -3.20
N TYR A 121 -10.42 -1.04 -2.58
CA TYR A 121 -11.05 0.25 -2.83
C TYR A 121 -10.16 1.13 -3.68
N CYS A 122 -10.76 2.08 -4.36
CA CYS A 122 -10.05 3.01 -5.22
C CYS A 122 -10.57 4.42 -5.00
N ILE A 123 -9.68 5.39 -5.01
CA ILE A 123 -10.02 6.82 -5.05
C ILE A 123 -9.01 7.55 -5.92
N LYS A 124 -9.50 8.42 -6.80
CA LYS A 124 -8.65 9.23 -7.67
C LYS A 124 -8.07 10.40 -6.91
N VAL A 125 -6.83 10.80 -7.27
CA VAL A 125 -6.17 11.95 -6.64
C VAL A 125 -6.98 13.24 -6.79
N GLU A 126 -7.70 13.43 -7.90
CA GLU A 126 -8.57 14.60 -8.10
C GLU A 126 -9.67 14.67 -7.04
N ASN A 127 -10.20 13.51 -6.64
CA ASN A 127 -11.23 13.44 -5.61
C ASN A 127 -10.66 13.67 -4.22
N ILE A 128 -9.43 13.28 -3.97
CA ILE A 128 -8.75 13.60 -2.72
C ILE A 128 -8.51 15.10 -2.63
N GLU A 129 -8.04 15.70 -3.72
CA GLU A 129 -7.77 17.13 -3.78
C GLU A 129 -9.03 17.96 -3.52
N SER A 130 -10.15 17.57 -4.12
CA SER A 130 -11.43 18.22 -3.94
C SER A 130 -12.15 17.80 -2.65
N ARG A 131 -11.58 16.86 -1.90
CA ARG A 131 -12.17 16.29 -0.69
C ARG A 131 -13.52 15.64 -0.93
N ASN A 132 -13.71 15.09 -2.11
CA ASN A 132 -14.90 14.32 -2.46
C ASN A 132 -14.73 12.87 -2.01
N TRP A 133 -14.88 12.64 -0.71
CA TRP A 133 -14.66 11.34 -0.10
C TRP A 133 -15.74 10.32 -0.48
N ASP A 134 -16.88 10.78 -0.99
CA ASP A 134 -17.94 9.89 -1.49
C ASP A 134 -17.54 9.20 -2.79
N ALA A 135 -16.45 9.63 -3.42
CA ALA A 135 -15.95 9.05 -4.66
C ALA A 135 -15.19 7.71 -4.47
N PHE A 136 -14.97 7.27 -3.22
CA PHE A 136 -14.46 5.93 -3.00
C PHE A 136 -15.36 4.88 -3.63
N TYR A 137 -14.77 3.91 -4.28
CA TYR A 137 -15.55 2.78 -4.78
C TYR A 137 -14.80 1.47 -4.57
N LYS A 138 -15.56 0.40 -4.38
CA LYS A 138 -15.02 -0.95 -4.25
C LYS A 138 -14.80 -1.52 -5.64
N MET A 139 -13.60 -1.99 -5.91
CA MET A 139 -13.26 -2.61 -7.18
C MET A 139 -13.79 -4.04 -7.23
N LYS A 140 -14.16 -4.49 -8.43
CA LYS A 140 -14.62 -5.84 -8.67
C LYS A 140 -13.44 -6.80 -8.88
N ASP A 141 -13.74 -8.09 -9.03
CA ASP A 141 -12.74 -9.15 -9.07
C ASP A 141 -11.64 -8.98 -10.12
N LYS A 142 -11.92 -8.26 -11.20
CA LYS A 142 -10.93 -8.01 -12.25
C LYS A 142 -10.41 -6.58 -12.20
N TRP A 143 -9.94 -6.17 -11.03
CA TRP A 143 -9.42 -4.83 -10.78
C TRP A 143 -8.38 -4.36 -11.81
N TYR A 144 -7.55 -5.28 -12.31
CA TYR A 144 -6.51 -4.96 -13.26
C TYR A 144 -7.04 -4.53 -14.63
N TYR A 145 -8.26 -4.91 -15.00
CA TYR A 145 -8.91 -4.40 -16.20
C TYR A 145 -9.43 -2.98 -15.99
N ASP A 146 -9.97 -2.71 -14.81
CA ASP A 146 -10.48 -1.37 -14.47
C ASP A 146 -9.38 -0.32 -14.49
N LEU A 147 -8.14 -0.73 -14.22
CA LEU A 147 -6.98 0.15 -14.17
C LEU A 147 -6.08 0.04 -15.40
N ASP A 148 -6.53 -0.65 -16.45
CA ASP A 148 -5.71 -0.97 -17.63
C ASP A 148 -4.42 -1.75 -17.29
N TYR A 149 -4.41 -2.41 -16.15
CA TYR A 149 -3.31 -3.30 -15.81
C TYR A 149 -3.50 -4.66 -16.46
N LYS A 150 -2.41 -5.24 -16.91
CA LYS A 150 -2.40 -6.66 -17.27
C LYS A 150 -2.02 -7.46 -16.04
N LYS A 151 -2.80 -8.50 -15.73
CA LYS A 151 -2.43 -9.41 -14.65
C LYS A 151 -1.15 -10.15 -15.06
N TYR A 152 -0.11 -10.01 -14.26
CA TYR A 152 1.16 -10.66 -14.53
C TYR A 152 1.94 -10.85 -13.23
N SER A 153 2.92 -11.72 -13.29
CA SER A 153 3.86 -11.92 -12.19
C SER A 153 4.94 -10.84 -12.24
N LEU A 154 5.28 -10.30 -11.08
CA LEU A 154 6.37 -9.34 -10.93
C LEU A 154 7.66 -10.03 -10.51
N VAL A 155 7.87 -11.19 -10.99
CA VAL A 155 9.08 -11.96 -10.69
C VAL A 155 10.23 -11.52 -11.57
#